data_0434fa75a5d558b4bdc48c50a57a13b1
#
_entry.id   0434fa75a5d558b4bdc48c50a57a13b1
#
_cell.length_a   1.000
_cell.length_b   1.000
_cell.length_c   1.000
_cell.angle_alpha   90.00
_cell.angle_beta   90.00
_cell.angle_gamma   90.00
#
_symmetry.space_group_name_H-M   'P 1'
#
loop_
_entity.id
_entity.type
_entity.pdbx_description
1 polymer ?
#
loop_
_entity_poly.entity_id
_entity_poly.type
_entity_poly.pdbx_seq_one_letter_code
_entity_poly.pdbx_strand_id
1 'polypeptide(L)'
;MNLYVINHGFHYELENVARLFFPNEKITVVRECERKEEPYIYTEMSDKLTVEVKAGDFNKSLNTENTGEDNEKELSLAQMLYKLLCEFTGINQPWGLLTGVRPIKLFRNVSNEQGFEKAKEIFANDYYVSPEKLDLAVMTEENERKIIELSKPDSFSLYVGVPFCPSRCSYCSFVMSSIERAKKLVDPYADLLCEEIKLTAEIANKLGLRLETVYFGGGTPTTLSAEQLSKVIGTVNGNFNMSACREFTVEAGRPDTITAEKLKALKENNVDRISINPQTLNDDVLREIGRKHTVQQFFDAFALARKCGFTNINTDLIAGLPTDTYESFKNSVDGILALDSECITVHTLSMKRSSTLTEKGVTIDREGAETTRKMLEYNQNELLKKNYIPYYLYRQSRMAGNLENVGWSKKGYESLYNVYVMDETHTILGCGSGAVTKLKRNNPDYLERIFNFKYPYEYIDRFEEMIKRKNAISAFYTQ
;
A
#
# COMPACT_ATOMS: atom_id res chain seq x y z
N MET A 1 -11.43 -26.48 -0.85
CA MET A 1 -10.99 -26.96 -2.18
C MET A 1 -9.60 -27.55 -2.09
N ASN A 2 -9.32 -28.71 -2.73
CA ASN A 2 -7.98 -29.31 -2.78
C ASN A 2 -7.27 -28.84 -4.06
N LEU A 3 -5.99 -28.48 -3.93
CA LEU A 3 -5.08 -28.18 -5.03
C LEU A 3 -3.99 -29.24 -5.10
N TYR A 4 -4.13 -30.15 -6.06
CA TYR A 4 -3.14 -31.19 -6.34
C TYR A 4 -2.03 -30.63 -7.20
N VAL A 5 -0.78 -30.76 -6.73
CA VAL A 5 0.42 -30.24 -7.39
C VAL A 5 1.39 -31.39 -7.59
N ILE A 6 1.38 -31.97 -8.80
CA ILE A 6 2.03 -33.25 -9.09
C ILE A 6 3.23 -33.04 -10.01
N ASN A 7 4.37 -33.55 -9.59
CA ASN A 7 5.65 -33.51 -10.31
C ASN A 7 6.19 -32.10 -10.62
N HIS A 8 5.81 -31.08 -9.83
CA HIS A 8 6.38 -29.73 -9.95
C HIS A 8 6.34 -28.95 -8.63
N GLY A 9 7.03 -27.80 -8.57
CA GLY A 9 7.17 -26.97 -7.37
C GLY A 9 6.25 -25.74 -7.30
N PHE A 10 5.47 -25.42 -8.34
CA PHE A 10 4.75 -24.15 -8.53
C PHE A 10 3.46 -24.01 -7.70
N HIS A 11 3.43 -24.61 -6.51
CA HIS A 11 2.24 -24.59 -5.65
C HIS A 11 1.83 -23.20 -5.18
N TYR A 12 2.80 -22.34 -4.89
CA TYR A 12 2.54 -20.99 -4.39
C TYR A 12 1.83 -20.12 -5.45
N GLU A 13 2.31 -20.16 -6.67
CA GLU A 13 1.78 -19.39 -7.80
C GLU A 13 0.37 -19.87 -8.14
N LEU A 14 0.15 -21.18 -8.26
CA LEU A 14 -1.15 -21.74 -8.60
C LEU A 14 -2.17 -21.59 -7.46
N GLU A 15 -1.75 -21.69 -6.20
CA GLU A 15 -2.60 -21.35 -5.05
C GLU A 15 -3.04 -19.88 -5.10
N ASN A 16 -2.13 -18.96 -5.42
CA ASN A 16 -2.47 -17.55 -5.55
C ASN A 16 -3.46 -17.30 -6.69
N VAL A 17 -3.31 -17.95 -7.85
CA VAL A 17 -4.29 -17.89 -8.94
C VAL A 17 -5.65 -18.42 -8.50
N ALA A 18 -5.70 -19.56 -7.82
CA ALA A 18 -6.95 -20.09 -7.30
C ALA A 18 -7.62 -19.13 -6.29
N ARG A 19 -6.82 -18.44 -5.45
CA ARG A 19 -7.31 -17.44 -4.48
C ARG A 19 -7.90 -16.19 -5.11
N LEU A 20 -7.59 -15.87 -6.38
CA LEU A 20 -8.26 -14.79 -7.10
C LEU A 20 -9.76 -15.06 -7.26
N PHE A 21 -10.16 -16.33 -7.36
CA PHE A 21 -11.53 -16.76 -7.57
C PHE A 21 -12.21 -17.22 -6.27
N PHE A 22 -11.43 -17.73 -5.31
CA PHE A 22 -11.89 -18.29 -4.04
C PHE A 22 -11.20 -17.63 -2.83
N PRO A 23 -11.35 -16.30 -2.63
CA PRO A 23 -10.60 -15.56 -1.62
C PRO A 23 -10.93 -15.98 -0.18
N ASN A 24 -12.13 -16.50 0.06
CA ASN A 24 -12.64 -16.88 1.37
C ASN A 24 -12.56 -18.38 1.64
N GLU A 25 -12.17 -19.20 0.64
CA GLU A 25 -12.09 -20.65 0.80
C GLU A 25 -10.74 -21.09 1.35
N LYS A 26 -10.77 -22.21 2.09
CA LYS A 26 -9.55 -22.91 2.46
C LYS A 26 -9.06 -23.73 1.28
N ILE A 27 -7.89 -23.40 0.74
CA ILE A 27 -7.21 -24.18 -0.29
C ILE A 27 -6.17 -25.05 0.43
N THR A 28 -6.24 -26.37 0.21
CA THR A 28 -5.30 -27.36 0.75
C THR A 28 -4.43 -27.88 -0.38
N VAL A 29 -3.13 -27.63 -0.29
CA VAL A 29 -2.15 -28.12 -1.27
C VAL A 29 -1.82 -29.58 -0.97
N VAL A 30 -1.95 -30.45 -1.99
CA VAL A 30 -1.69 -31.88 -1.92
C VAL A 30 -0.64 -32.25 -2.97
N ARG A 31 0.45 -32.90 -2.57
CA ARG A 31 1.59 -33.21 -3.46
C ARG A 31 1.64 -34.67 -3.94
N GLU A 32 0.84 -35.53 -3.33
CA GLU A 32 0.70 -36.94 -3.71
C GLU A 32 -0.76 -37.24 -3.96
N CYS A 33 -1.08 -38.01 -4.98
CA CYS A 33 -2.47 -38.23 -5.39
C CYS A 33 -2.72 -39.70 -5.67
N GLU A 34 -3.20 -40.43 -4.65
CA GLU A 34 -3.79 -41.77 -4.86
C GLU A 34 -5.24 -41.67 -5.33
N ARG A 35 -5.98 -40.66 -4.84
CA ARG A 35 -7.38 -40.38 -5.20
C ARG A 35 -7.69 -38.92 -5.10
N LYS A 36 -8.34 -38.35 -6.15
CA LYS A 36 -8.79 -36.95 -6.16
C LYS A 36 -10.11 -36.82 -5.39
N GLU A 37 -10.18 -35.88 -4.43
CA GLU A 37 -11.38 -35.59 -3.64
C GLU A 37 -12.01 -34.27 -4.10
N GLU A 38 -13.27 -34.29 -4.53
CA GLU A 38 -14.01 -33.12 -5.00
C GLU A 38 -14.43 -32.18 -3.86
N PRO A 39 -14.45 -30.84 -4.09
CA PRO A 39 -13.98 -30.14 -5.27
C PRO A 39 -12.46 -30.02 -5.32
N TYR A 40 -11.88 -30.12 -6.53
CA TYR A 40 -10.44 -30.03 -6.69
C TYR A 40 -9.98 -29.26 -7.93
N ILE A 41 -8.76 -28.77 -7.83
CA ILE A 41 -7.88 -28.35 -8.91
C ILE A 41 -6.74 -29.36 -8.95
N TYR A 42 -6.43 -29.90 -10.12
CA TYR A 42 -5.30 -30.80 -10.34
C TYR A 42 -4.36 -30.21 -11.35
N THR A 43 -3.08 -30.19 -11.01
CA THR A 43 -2.00 -29.70 -11.89
C THR A 43 -0.88 -30.73 -11.91
N GLU A 44 -0.39 -31.06 -13.10
CA GLU A 44 0.67 -32.04 -13.29
C GLU A 44 1.66 -31.58 -14.35
N MET A 45 2.93 -31.90 -14.10
CA MET A 45 4.02 -31.76 -15.06
C MET A 45 4.65 -33.13 -15.33
N SER A 46 4.26 -33.74 -16.46
CA SER A 46 4.79 -35.03 -16.96
C SER A 46 5.22 -34.85 -18.41
N ASP A 47 4.85 -35.72 -19.33
CA ASP A 47 5.05 -35.55 -20.77
C ASP A 47 4.34 -34.29 -21.30
N LYS A 48 3.27 -33.91 -20.63
CA LYS A 48 2.51 -32.68 -20.87
C LYS A 48 2.32 -31.91 -19.58
N LEU A 49 2.10 -30.61 -19.73
CA LEU A 49 1.54 -29.77 -18.66
C LEU A 49 0.02 -29.97 -18.67
N THR A 50 -0.56 -30.36 -17.56
CA THR A 50 -2.00 -30.64 -17.44
C THR A 50 -2.61 -29.86 -16.28
N VAL A 51 -3.78 -29.26 -16.52
CA VAL A 51 -4.61 -28.64 -15.49
C VAL A 51 -6.04 -29.15 -15.63
N GLU A 52 -6.63 -29.62 -14.54
CA GLU A 52 -8.01 -30.08 -14.44
C GLU A 52 -8.73 -29.38 -13.30
N VAL A 53 -9.97 -28.98 -13.52
CA VAL A 53 -10.86 -28.40 -12.49
C VAL A 53 -12.12 -29.25 -12.43
N LYS A 54 -12.43 -29.75 -11.23
CA LYS A 54 -13.63 -30.57 -10.96
C LYS A 54 -14.38 -30.01 -9.75
N ALA A 55 -15.62 -29.60 -9.98
CA ALA A 55 -16.53 -29.13 -8.92
C ALA A 55 -17.98 -29.33 -9.35
N GLY A 56 -18.68 -30.27 -8.73
CA GLY A 56 -20.05 -30.66 -9.13
C GLY A 56 -20.11 -31.08 -10.60
N ASP A 57 -20.99 -30.46 -11.39
CA ASP A 57 -21.17 -30.76 -12.82
C ASP A 57 -20.04 -30.22 -13.70
N PHE A 58 -19.20 -29.30 -13.20
CA PHE A 58 -18.07 -28.79 -13.96
C PHE A 58 -16.90 -29.77 -13.88
N ASN A 59 -16.47 -30.30 -15.03
CA ASN A 59 -15.33 -31.19 -15.15
C ASN A 59 -14.62 -30.93 -16.47
N LYS A 60 -13.53 -30.12 -16.41
CA LYS A 60 -12.75 -29.73 -17.59
C LYS A 60 -11.25 -29.83 -17.33
N SER A 61 -10.53 -30.16 -18.40
CA SER A 61 -9.10 -30.27 -18.42
C SER A 61 -8.50 -29.56 -19.64
N LEU A 62 -7.35 -28.92 -19.43
CA LEU A 62 -6.50 -28.37 -20.49
C LEU A 62 -5.11 -29.00 -20.38
N ASN A 63 -4.44 -29.17 -21.51
CA ASN A 63 -3.07 -29.63 -21.56
C ASN A 63 -2.29 -28.93 -22.68
N THR A 64 -0.97 -28.87 -22.52
CA THR A 64 -0.03 -28.36 -23.54
C THR A 64 1.28 -29.15 -23.44
N GLU A 65 2.15 -29.03 -24.45
CA GLU A 65 3.46 -29.68 -24.45
C GLU A 65 4.32 -29.16 -23.27
N ASN A 66 5.07 -30.07 -22.65
CA ASN A 66 5.97 -29.74 -21.55
C ASN A 66 7.31 -29.28 -22.13
N THR A 67 7.36 -28.05 -22.66
CA THR A 67 8.53 -27.45 -23.29
C THR A 67 8.87 -26.12 -22.63
N GLY A 68 10.10 -25.62 -22.85
CA GLY A 68 10.55 -24.33 -22.32
C GLY A 68 11.19 -24.41 -20.93
N GLU A 69 11.54 -23.26 -20.39
CA GLU A 69 12.11 -23.11 -19.06
C GLU A 69 11.02 -23.16 -17.95
N ASP A 70 11.44 -23.28 -16.70
CA ASP A 70 10.51 -23.43 -15.58
C ASP A 70 9.55 -22.25 -15.43
N ASN A 71 9.98 -21.02 -15.69
CA ASN A 71 9.13 -19.83 -15.67
C ASN A 71 8.03 -19.87 -16.77
N GLU A 72 8.35 -20.40 -17.96
CA GLU A 72 7.40 -20.56 -19.07
C GLU A 72 6.36 -21.66 -18.75
N LYS A 73 6.80 -22.76 -18.13
CA LYS A 73 5.92 -23.84 -17.68
C LYS A 73 4.99 -23.39 -16.56
N GLU A 74 5.53 -22.65 -15.58
CA GLU A 74 4.73 -22.04 -14.52
C GLU A 74 3.63 -21.13 -15.08
N LEU A 75 4.00 -20.22 -15.99
CA LEU A 75 3.06 -19.32 -16.64
C LEU A 75 2.00 -20.11 -17.44
N SER A 76 2.40 -21.15 -18.18
CA SER A 76 1.48 -21.98 -18.94
C SER A 76 0.45 -22.70 -18.06
N LEU A 77 0.89 -23.27 -16.92
CA LEU A 77 -0.01 -23.86 -15.92
C LEU A 77 -0.95 -22.83 -15.31
N ALA A 78 -0.44 -21.64 -14.97
CA ALA A 78 -1.24 -20.56 -14.43
C ALA A 78 -2.29 -20.05 -15.43
N GLN A 79 -1.92 -19.92 -16.71
CA GLN A 79 -2.85 -19.53 -17.78
C GLN A 79 -3.96 -20.55 -18.01
N MET A 80 -3.62 -21.84 -18.04
CA MET A 80 -4.63 -22.91 -18.17
C MET A 80 -5.57 -22.92 -16.97
N LEU A 81 -5.04 -22.80 -15.76
CA LEU A 81 -5.83 -22.72 -14.52
C LEU A 81 -6.78 -21.51 -14.56
N TYR A 82 -6.24 -20.34 -14.89
CA TYR A 82 -7.04 -19.11 -14.98
C TYR A 82 -8.22 -19.25 -15.97
N LYS A 83 -7.95 -19.79 -17.18
CA LYS A 83 -9.01 -20.02 -18.19
C LYS A 83 -10.12 -20.94 -17.67
N LEU A 84 -9.76 -22.05 -17.04
CA LEU A 84 -10.74 -22.99 -16.47
C LEU A 84 -11.53 -22.35 -15.33
N LEU A 85 -10.87 -21.55 -14.48
CA LEU A 85 -11.55 -20.87 -13.37
C LEU A 85 -12.44 -19.72 -13.85
N CYS A 86 -12.05 -18.98 -14.89
CA CYS A 86 -12.95 -18.00 -15.54
C CYS A 86 -14.19 -18.69 -16.09
N GLU A 87 -14.04 -19.82 -16.76
CA GLU A 87 -15.16 -20.56 -17.30
C GLU A 87 -16.06 -21.15 -16.21
N PHE A 88 -15.47 -21.71 -15.15
CA PHE A 88 -16.22 -22.26 -14.02
C PHE A 88 -17.00 -21.22 -13.24
N THR A 89 -16.39 -20.05 -12.97
CA THR A 89 -16.99 -19.03 -12.11
C THR A 89 -17.79 -17.96 -12.88
N GLY A 90 -17.53 -17.82 -14.19
CA GLY A 90 -18.03 -16.72 -15.01
C GLY A 90 -17.41 -15.37 -14.67
N ILE A 91 -16.26 -15.34 -13.97
CA ILE A 91 -15.57 -14.12 -13.51
C ILE A 91 -14.28 -13.93 -14.30
N ASN A 92 -14.08 -12.75 -14.87
CA ASN A 92 -12.79 -12.28 -15.36
C ASN A 92 -12.19 -11.32 -14.36
N GLN A 93 -10.97 -11.61 -13.91
CA GLN A 93 -10.27 -10.76 -12.93
C GLN A 93 -9.73 -9.50 -13.64
N PRO A 94 -9.95 -8.28 -13.09
CA PRO A 94 -9.49 -7.04 -13.74
C PRO A 94 -7.98 -6.99 -14.00
N TRP A 95 -7.18 -7.54 -13.08
CA TRP A 95 -5.73 -7.68 -13.21
C TRP A 95 -5.29 -9.04 -13.75
N GLY A 96 -6.19 -9.81 -14.31
CA GLY A 96 -5.92 -11.14 -14.86
C GLY A 96 -5.19 -12.06 -13.89
N LEU A 97 -4.07 -12.62 -14.32
CA LEU A 97 -3.21 -13.51 -13.54
C LEU A 97 -2.33 -12.80 -12.51
N LEU A 98 -2.24 -11.47 -12.56
CA LEU A 98 -1.32 -10.77 -11.68
C LEU A 98 -1.76 -10.89 -10.21
N THR A 99 -0.97 -11.59 -9.41
CA THR A 99 -1.18 -11.77 -7.97
C THR A 99 -0.24 -10.90 -7.14
N GLY A 100 0.81 -10.35 -7.76
CA GLY A 100 1.81 -9.52 -7.12
C GLY A 100 1.28 -8.17 -6.65
N VAL A 101 1.96 -7.59 -5.66
CA VAL A 101 1.56 -6.31 -5.04
C VAL A 101 2.00 -5.08 -5.83
N ARG A 102 2.93 -5.22 -6.79
CA ARG A 102 3.53 -4.11 -7.55
C ARG A 102 3.44 -4.35 -9.06
N PRO A 103 2.24 -4.30 -9.65
CA PRO A 103 2.08 -4.53 -11.09
C PRO A 103 2.82 -3.50 -11.94
N ILE A 104 2.94 -2.24 -11.46
CA ILE A 104 3.64 -1.17 -12.20
C ILE A 104 5.14 -1.44 -12.29
N LYS A 105 5.77 -1.88 -11.17
CA LYS A 105 7.19 -2.28 -11.20
C LYS A 105 7.43 -3.45 -12.15
N LEU A 106 6.53 -4.43 -12.19
CA LEU A 106 6.61 -5.54 -13.15
C LEU A 106 6.51 -5.01 -14.58
N PHE A 107 5.53 -4.15 -14.88
CA PHE A 107 5.36 -3.54 -16.19
C PHE A 107 6.62 -2.79 -16.62
N ARG A 108 7.21 -1.99 -15.74
CA ARG A 108 8.46 -1.25 -15.98
C ARG A 108 9.64 -2.18 -16.27
N ASN A 109 9.79 -3.25 -15.49
CA ASN A 109 10.87 -4.22 -15.70
C ASN A 109 10.75 -4.87 -17.09
N VAL A 110 9.57 -5.38 -17.43
CA VAL A 110 9.32 -5.96 -18.76
C VAL A 110 9.53 -4.92 -19.87
N SER A 111 9.07 -3.68 -19.67
CA SER A 111 9.27 -2.58 -20.61
C SER A 111 10.75 -2.24 -20.82
N ASN A 112 11.56 -2.28 -19.77
CA ASN A 112 13.00 -2.02 -19.85
C ASN A 112 13.76 -3.17 -20.57
N GLU A 113 13.31 -4.42 -20.40
CA GLU A 113 13.95 -5.60 -20.96
C GLU A 113 13.52 -5.87 -22.40
N GLN A 114 12.24 -5.70 -22.73
CA GLN A 114 11.65 -6.14 -24.00
C GLN A 114 11.02 -5.00 -24.82
N GLY A 115 10.96 -3.80 -24.27
CA GLY A 115 10.33 -2.63 -24.89
C GLY A 115 8.88 -2.40 -24.46
N PHE A 116 8.46 -1.15 -24.56
CA PHE A 116 7.18 -0.66 -24.00
C PHE A 116 5.95 -1.33 -24.64
N GLU A 117 5.91 -1.42 -25.98
CA GLU A 117 4.78 -2.05 -26.68
C GLU A 117 4.72 -3.56 -26.39
N LYS A 118 5.88 -4.22 -26.27
CA LYS A 118 5.92 -5.63 -25.89
C LYS A 118 5.42 -5.88 -24.48
N ALA A 119 5.72 -4.98 -23.53
CA ALA A 119 5.19 -5.05 -22.19
C ALA A 119 3.63 -4.95 -22.18
N LYS A 120 3.04 -4.08 -23.01
CA LYS A 120 1.59 -3.99 -23.17
C LYS A 120 1.00 -5.29 -23.72
N GLU A 121 1.63 -5.87 -24.75
CA GLU A 121 1.20 -7.16 -25.30
C GLU A 121 1.22 -8.29 -24.25
N ILE A 122 2.30 -8.40 -23.48
CA ILE A 122 2.45 -9.40 -22.40
C ILE A 122 1.38 -9.21 -21.33
N PHE A 123 1.15 -7.97 -20.89
CA PHE A 123 0.11 -7.70 -19.89
C PHE A 123 -1.29 -8.05 -20.38
N ALA A 124 -1.61 -7.73 -21.64
CA ALA A 124 -2.90 -8.03 -22.23
C ALA A 124 -3.08 -9.53 -22.52
N ASN A 125 -2.10 -10.17 -23.19
CA ASN A 125 -2.26 -11.48 -23.77
C ASN A 125 -1.78 -12.62 -22.88
N ASP A 126 -0.69 -12.41 -22.14
CA ASP A 126 -0.09 -13.46 -21.30
C ASP A 126 -0.60 -13.39 -19.86
N TYR A 127 -0.80 -12.17 -19.32
CA TYR A 127 -1.35 -11.97 -17.97
C TYR A 127 -2.85 -11.70 -17.94
N TYR A 128 -3.54 -11.54 -19.08
CA TYR A 128 -4.99 -11.29 -19.19
C TYR A 128 -5.47 -10.06 -18.42
N VAL A 129 -4.66 -9.03 -18.31
CA VAL A 129 -5.03 -7.75 -17.71
C VAL A 129 -6.07 -7.07 -18.57
N SER A 130 -7.17 -6.58 -17.96
CA SER A 130 -8.21 -5.90 -18.71
C SER A 130 -7.72 -4.61 -19.38
N PRO A 131 -8.30 -4.17 -20.49
CA PRO A 131 -7.88 -2.95 -21.19
C PRO A 131 -7.85 -1.72 -20.26
N GLU A 132 -8.87 -1.56 -19.40
CA GLU A 132 -8.97 -0.43 -18.47
C GLU A 132 -7.86 -0.44 -17.43
N LYS A 133 -7.45 -1.63 -16.95
CA LYS A 133 -6.35 -1.76 -15.98
C LYS A 133 -4.99 -1.66 -16.64
N LEU A 134 -4.87 -2.07 -17.89
CA LEU A 134 -3.67 -1.86 -18.69
C LEU A 134 -3.44 -0.37 -18.94
N ASP A 135 -4.47 0.37 -19.33
CA ASP A 135 -4.39 1.83 -19.51
C ASP A 135 -4.01 2.53 -18.22
N LEU A 136 -4.60 2.12 -17.09
CA LEU A 136 -4.25 2.64 -15.76
C LEU A 136 -2.79 2.33 -15.41
N ALA A 137 -2.30 1.12 -15.70
CA ALA A 137 -0.91 0.73 -15.45
C ALA A 137 0.06 1.56 -16.29
N VAL A 138 -0.24 1.76 -17.57
CA VAL A 138 0.57 2.58 -18.50
C VAL A 138 0.66 4.02 -18.01
N MET A 139 -0.49 4.66 -17.75
CA MET A 139 -0.50 6.04 -17.24
C MET A 139 0.26 6.19 -15.92
N THR A 140 0.11 5.22 -15.02
CA THR A 140 0.80 5.26 -13.74
C THR A 140 2.31 5.12 -13.93
N GLU A 141 2.75 4.19 -14.75
CA GLU A 141 4.16 3.96 -15.03
C GLU A 141 4.84 5.20 -15.64
N GLU A 142 4.21 5.83 -16.61
CA GLU A 142 4.73 7.06 -17.24
C GLU A 142 4.93 8.22 -16.25
N ASN A 143 4.09 8.33 -15.22
CA ASN A 143 4.21 9.35 -14.19
C ASN A 143 5.19 8.94 -13.09
N GLU A 144 5.16 7.68 -12.65
CA GLU A 144 6.06 7.10 -11.67
C GLU A 144 7.52 7.13 -12.14
N ARG A 145 7.79 6.79 -13.40
CA ARG A 145 9.13 6.78 -14.02
C ARG A 145 9.81 8.13 -13.88
N LYS A 146 9.12 9.23 -14.15
CA LYS A 146 9.66 10.60 -14.03
C LYS A 146 10.15 10.92 -12.63
N ILE A 147 9.47 10.39 -11.61
CA ILE A 147 9.83 10.58 -10.20
C ILE A 147 11.02 9.68 -9.83
N ILE A 148 10.99 8.43 -10.28
CA ILE A 148 12.07 7.45 -10.02
C ILE A 148 13.39 7.95 -10.60
N GLU A 149 13.37 8.50 -11.80
CA GLU A 149 14.56 9.05 -12.48
C GLU A 149 15.21 10.24 -11.76
N LEU A 150 14.47 10.91 -10.85
CA LEU A 150 15.03 11.97 -10.01
C LEU A 150 15.89 11.42 -8.87
N SER A 151 15.72 10.17 -8.49
CA SER A 151 16.48 9.52 -7.42
C SER A 151 17.94 9.32 -7.85
N LYS A 152 18.86 9.49 -6.90
CA LYS A 152 20.31 9.27 -7.10
C LYS A 152 20.79 8.10 -6.25
N PRO A 153 21.97 7.52 -6.53
CA PRO A 153 22.48 6.37 -5.79
C PRO A 153 22.65 6.61 -4.27
N ASP A 154 22.88 7.86 -3.87
CA ASP A 154 23.02 8.30 -2.47
C ASP A 154 21.69 8.78 -1.85
N SER A 155 20.60 8.77 -2.60
CA SER A 155 19.30 9.24 -2.14
C SER A 155 18.68 8.34 -1.09
N PHE A 156 18.04 8.94 -0.09
CA PHE A 156 17.19 8.23 0.86
C PHE A 156 15.98 9.05 1.28
N SER A 157 14.96 8.36 1.82
CA SER A 157 13.80 8.94 2.49
C SER A 157 13.88 8.69 4.00
N LEU A 158 13.43 9.65 4.79
CA LEU A 158 13.24 9.47 6.23
C LEU A 158 11.76 9.19 6.52
N TYR A 159 11.46 8.07 7.18
CA TYR A 159 10.15 7.76 7.73
C TYR A 159 10.16 7.93 9.25
N VAL A 160 9.20 8.68 9.79
CA VAL A 160 9.03 8.88 11.23
C VAL A 160 7.65 8.36 11.66
N GLY A 161 7.66 7.29 12.44
CA GLY A 161 6.45 6.63 12.93
C GLY A 161 5.94 7.23 14.23
N VAL A 162 4.65 7.58 14.29
CA VAL A 162 3.95 8.00 15.53
C VAL A 162 2.82 6.99 15.82
N PRO A 163 2.96 6.11 16.83
CA PRO A 163 2.09 4.95 17.00
C PRO A 163 0.81 5.24 17.79
N PHE A 164 0.33 6.48 17.82
CA PHE A 164 -0.84 6.87 18.59
C PHE A 164 -1.99 7.27 17.70
N CYS A 165 -3.23 6.89 18.07
CA CYS A 165 -4.47 7.30 17.40
C CYS A 165 -5.54 7.66 18.44
N PRO A 166 -6.55 8.50 18.09
CA PRO A 166 -7.68 8.77 18.97
C PRO A 166 -8.53 7.53 19.26
N SER A 167 -8.75 6.70 18.21
CA SER A 167 -9.49 5.43 18.30
C SER A 167 -8.95 4.46 17.24
N ARG A 168 -9.22 3.16 17.42
CA ARG A 168 -8.87 2.13 16.44
C ARG A 168 -10.01 1.98 15.43
N CYS A 169 -9.71 2.22 14.15
CA CYS A 169 -10.63 1.95 13.05
C CYS A 169 -10.74 0.44 12.82
N SER A 170 -11.93 -0.06 12.48
CA SER A 170 -12.21 -1.50 12.34
C SER A 170 -11.43 -2.18 11.22
N TYR A 171 -11.11 -1.45 10.16
CA TYR A 171 -10.33 -1.93 9.01
C TYR A 171 -8.81 -1.84 9.22
N CYS A 172 -8.34 -1.06 10.21
CA CYS A 172 -6.92 -0.73 10.36
C CYS A 172 -6.11 -1.93 10.88
N SER A 173 -5.01 -2.21 10.19
CA SER A 173 -4.07 -3.27 10.55
C SER A 173 -2.77 -2.76 11.18
N PHE A 174 -2.57 -1.44 11.24
CA PHE A 174 -1.39 -0.88 11.86
C PHE A 174 -1.39 -1.10 13.36
N VAL A 175 -0.20 -1.37 13.90
CA VAL A 175 -0.01 -1.45 15.35
C VAL A 175 0.01 -0.04 15.91
N MET A 176 -1.03 0.29 16.65
CA MET A 176 -1.22 1.60 17.24
C MET A 176 -1.78 1.48 18.65
N SER A 177 -1.53 2.49 19.47
CA SER A 177 -2.10 2.62 20.81
C SER A 177 -3.10 3.76 20.86
N SER A 178 -4.25 3.54 21.53
CA SER A 178 -5.17 4.63 21.80
C SER A 178 -4.50 5.66 22.69
N ILE A 179 -4.54 6.94 22.28
CA ILE A 179 -3.94 8.05 23.02
C ILE A 179 -4.48 8.14 24.47
N GLU A 180 -5.75 7.81 24.68
CA GLU A 180 -6.38 7.80 26.02
C GLU A 180 -5.69 6.81 26.96
N ARG A 181 -5.35 5.61 26.45
CA ARG A 181 -4.68 4.55 27.22
C ARG A 181 -3.18 4.75 27.34
N ALA A 182 -2.59 5.35 26.32
CA ALA A 182 -1.14 5.52 26.19
C ALA A 182 -0.65 6.91 26.60
N LYS A 183 -1.47 7.77 27.20
CA LYS A 183 -1.15 9.16 27.51
C LYS A 183 0.20 9.33 28.21
N LYS A 184 0.51 8.43 29.17
CA LYS A 184 1.79 8.46 29.93
C LYS A 184 3.02 8.08 29.09
N LEU A 185 2.82 7.46 27.91
CA LEU A 185 3.92 7.04 27.04
C LEU A 185 4.28 8.11 26.02
N VAL A 186 3.44 9.14 25.80
CA VAL A 186 3.60 10.10 24.70
C VAL A 186 4.86 10.94 24.87
N ASP A 187 5.05 11.55 26.06
CA ASP A 187 6.22 12.38 26.32
C ASP A 187 7.54 11.59 26.25
N PRO A 188 7.71 10.47 27.00
CA PRO A 188 8.94 9.69 26.89
C PRO A 188 9.15 9.11 25.49
N TYR A 189 8.09 8.78 24.77
CA TYR A 189 8.19 8.37 23.37
C TYR A 189 8.74 9.47 22.48
N ALA A 190 8.21 10.70 22.58
CA ALA A 190 8.66 11.83 21.78
C ALA A 190 10.12 12.19 22.07
N ASP A 191 10.56 12.09 23.33
CA ASP A 191 11.94 12.32 23.74
C ASP A 191 12.91 11.30 23.10
N LEU A 192 12.61 10.01 23.24
CA LEU A 192 13.41 8.94 22.66
C LEU A 192 13.38 8.94 21.13
N LEU A 193 12.26 9.34 20.52
CA LEU A 193 12.16 9.51 19.08
C LEU A 193 13.14 10.59 18.58
N CYS A 194 13.28 11.71 19.32
CA CYS A 194 14.27 12.73 19.00
C CYS A 194 15.69 12.18 19.10
N GLU A 195 16.00 11.34 20.07
CA GLU A 195 17.33 10.71 20.20
C GLU A 195 17.61 9.74 19.04
N GLU A 196 16.62 8.91 18.65
CA GLU A 196 16.75 8.03 17.50
C GLU A 196 16.98 8.81 16.21
N ILE A 197 16.25 9.92 16.00
CA ILE A 197 16.38 10.80 14.83
C ILE A 197 17.79 11.37 14.76
N LYS A 198 18.35 11.88 15.86
CA LYS A 198 19.72 12.41 15.93
C LYS A 198 20.76 11.35 15.53
N LEU A 199 20.67 10.17 16.13
CA LEU A 199 21.58 9.07 15.81
C LEU A 199 21.47 8.64 14.34
N THR A 200 20.24 8.55 13.82
CA THR A 200 20.00 8.19 12.41
C THR A 200 20.58 9.24 11.48
N ALA A 201 20.48 10.53 11.84
CA ALA A 201 21.11 11.62 11.09
C ALA A 201 22.64 11.55 11.12
N GLU A 202 23.25 11.25 12.28
CA GLU A 202 24.70 11.05 12.39
C GLU A 202 25.18 9.93 11.46
N ILE A 203 24.47 8.80 11.42
CA ILE A 203 24.79 7.68 10.54
C ILE A 203 24.67 8.11 9.07
N ALA A 204 23.54 8.73 8.68
CA ALA A 204 23.29 9.16 7.31
C ALA A 204 24.34 10.18 6.84
N ASN A 205 24.69 11.16 7.69
CA ASN A 205 25.70 12.17 7.38
C ASN A 205 27.11 11.56 7.23
N LYS A 206 27.50 10.61 8.08
CA LYS A 206 28.78 9.89 7.96
C LYS A 206 28.87 9.07 6.68
N LEU A 207 27.75 8.53 6.19
CA LEU A 207 27.68 7.77 4.96
C LEU A 207 27.52 8.65 3.70
N GLY A 208 27.39 9.96 3.87
CA GLY A 208 27.20 10.90 2.76
C GLY A 208 25.84 10.74 2.06
N LEU A 209 24.83 10.18 2.76
CA LEU A 209 23.50 9.96 2.18
C LEU A 209 22.74 11.28 2.04
N ARG A 210 21.95 11.39 0.96
CA ARG A 210 21.21 12.59 0.57
C ARG A 210 19.72 12.45 0.89
N LEU A 211 19.22 13.21 1.85
CA LEU A 211 17.81 13.21 2.24
C LEU A 211 16.94 13.88 1.16
N GLU A 212 16.03 13.14 0.57
CA GLU A 212 15.15 13.65 -0.48
C GLU A 212 13.70 13.86 -0.02
N THR A 213 13.21 13.01 0.88
CA THR A 213 11.86 13.14 1.40
C THR A 213 11.81 12.79 2.89
N VAL A 214 10.92 13.48 3.60
CA VAL A 214 10.56 13.19 5.00
C VAL A 214 9.07 12.88 5.06
N TYR A 215 8.71 11.79 5.74
CA TYR A 215 7.33 11.37 5.90
C TYR A 215 7.02 10.96 7.34
N PHE A 216 6.11 11.69 7.98
CA PHE A 216 5.56 11.37 9.28
C PHE A 216 4.24 10.63 9.12
N GLY A 217 4.19 9.40 9.62
CA GLY A 217 3.01 8.55 9.50
C GLY A 217 2.85 7.58 10.68
N GLY A 218 2.17 6.47 10.41
CA GLY A 218 1.97 5.37 11.36
C GLY A 218 0.56 5.31 11.92
N GLY A 219 0.32 5.79 13.12
CA GLY A 219 -1.01 5.99 13.69
C GLY A 219 -1.60 7.31 13.19
N THR A 220 -1.41 8.36 13.97
CA THR A 220 -1.84 9.73 13.63
C THR A 220 -0.85 10.71 14.22
N PRO A 221 0.11 11.24 13.47
CA PRO A 221 1.11 12.19 13.99
C PRO A 221 0.53 13.38 14.73
N THR A 222 -0.62 13.89 14.30
CA THR A 222 -1.32 15.01 14.96
C THR A 222 -2.01 14.65 16.28
N THR A 223 -1.81 13.44 16.81
CA THR A 223 -2.11 13.12 18.22
C THR A 223 -1.10 13.76 19.17
N LEU A 224 0.10 14.06 18.70
CA LEU A 224 1.07 14.85 19.44
C LEU A 224 0.59 16.30 19.63
N SER A 225 1.03 16.97 20.68
CA SER A 225 0.79 18.41 20.88
C SER A 225 1.55 19.26 19.87
N ALA A 226 1.21 20.54 19.74
CA ALA A 226 1.95 21.46 18.88
C ALA A 226 3.42 21.58 19.28
N GLU A 227 3.72 21.60 20.59
CA GLU A 227 5.09 21.63 21.11
C GLU A 227 5.84 20.34 20.79
N GLN A 228 5.20 19.16 20.98
CA GLN A 228 5.81 17.86 20.66
C GLN A 228 6.08 17.73 19.17
N LEU A 229 5.14 18.16 18.30
CA LEU A 229 5.33 18.22 16.85
C LEU A 229 6.51 19.11 16.47
N SER A 230 6.54 20.34 17.01
CA SER A 230 7.67 21.27 16.79
C SER A 230 9.00 20.69 17.26
N LYS A 231 9.03 20.01 18.41
CA LYS A 231 10.22 19.37 18.95
C LYS A 231 10.74 18.27 18.03
N VAL A 232 9.88 17.33 17.62
CA VAL A 232 10.29 16.18 16.79
C VAL A 232 10.68 16.64 15.38
N ILE A 233 9.89 17.51 14.75
CA ILE A 233 10.17 18.02 13.40
C ILE A 233 11.40 18.93 13.44
N GLY A 234 11.53 19.78 14.45
CA GLY A 234 12.73 20.62 14.68
C GLY A 234 13.99 19.77 14.84
N THR A 235 13.89 18.59 15.46
CA THR A 235 15.02 17.64 15.55
C THR A 235 15.41 17.11 14.16
N VAL A 236 14.47 16.84 13.28
CA VAL A 236 14.78 16.47 11.88
C VAL A 236 15.49 17.62 11.18
N ASN A 237 14.90 18.82 11.20
CA ASN A 237 15.43 20.00 10.52
C ASN A 237 16.82 20.40 11.01
N GLY A 238 17.11 20.20 12.30
CA GLY A 238 18.38 20.60 12.91
C GLY A 238 19.51 19.57 12.76
N ASN A 239 19.24 18.32 12.37
CA ASN A 239 20.25 17.26 12.33
C ASN A 239 20.50 16.68 10.93
N PHE A 240 19.53 16.75 10.01
CA PHE A 240 19.73 16.35 8.63
C PHE A 240 20.05 17.55 7.72
N ASN A 241 20.78 17.29 6.64
CA ASN A 241 20.93 18.28 5.57
C ASN A 241 19.67 18.34 4.73
N MET A 242 18.85 19.37 4.96
CA MET A 242 17.56 19.56 4.27
C MET A 242 17.68 20.17 2.87
N SER A 243 18.89 20.51 2.39
CA SER A 243 19.06 21.23 1.12
C SER A 243 18.58 20.44 -0.12
N ALA A 244 18.55 19.13 -0.04
CA ALA A 244 18.07 18.23 -1.08
C ALA A 244 16.64 17.69 -0.82
N CYS A 245 16.05 18.04 0.33
CA CYS A 245 14.70 17.61 0.69
C CYS A 245 13.67 18.32 -0.20
N ARG A 246 12.93 17.52 -0.96
CA ARG A 246 11.94 18.00 -1.95
C ARG A 246 10.50 17.80 -1.50
N GLU A 247 10.29 17.01 -0.45
CA GLU A 247 8.98 16.75 0.12
C GLU A 247 9.10 16.52 1.63
N PHE A 248 8.30 17.26 2.39
CA PHE A 248 8.11 17.02 3.82
C PHE A 248 6.62 16.84 4.12
N THR A 249 6.22 15.58 4.25
CA THR A 249 4.83 15.19 4.49
C THR A 249 4.58 14.84 5.95
N VAL A 250 3.45 15.31 6.50
CA VAL A 250 2.94 14.88 7.81
C VAL A 250 1.48 14.44 7.67
N GLU A 251 1.18 13.20 8.08
CA GLU A 251 -0.19 12.73 8.15
C GLU A 251 -0.95 13.44 9.29
N ALA A 252 -1.91 14.29 8.92
CA ALA A 252 -2.97 14.79 9.79
C ALA A 252 -4.26 13.99 9.53
N GLY A 253 -4.12 12.67 9.42
CA GLY A 253 -5.08 11.74 8.87
C GLY A 253 -6.41 11.59 9.64
N ARG A 254 -6.54 12.26 10.78
CA ARG A 254 -7.74 12.26 11.62
C ARG A 254 -8.21 13.70 11.83
N PRO A 255 -9.32 14.14 11.19
CA PRO A 255 -9.86 15.49 11.36
C PRO A 255 -10.07 15.92 12.82
N ASP A 256 -10.47 14.97 13.68
CA ASP A 256 -10.66 15.18 15.13
C ASP A 256 -9.37 15.45 15.93
N THR A 257 -8.19 15.40 15.30
CA THR A 257 -6.91 15.73 15.94
C THR A 257 -6.30 17.06 15.46
N ILE A 258 -6.91 17.70 14.47
CA ILE A 258 -6.39 18.91 13.83
C ILE A 258 -6.81 20.14 14.62
N THR A 259 -5.85 21.02 14.92
CA THR A 259 -6.08 22.34 15.51
C THR A 259 -5.22 23.41 14.80
N ALA A 260 -5.59 24.66 14.96
CA ALA A 260 -4.87 25.78 14.35
C ALA A 260 -3.41 25.84 14.84
N GLU A 261 -3.17 25.58 16.13
CA GLU A 261 -1.83 25.60 16.75
C GLU A 261 -0.94 24.51 16.14
N LYS A 262 -1.50 23.27 15.94
CA LYS A 262 -0.75 22.18 15.31
C LYS A 262 -0.44 22.48 13.84
N LEU A 263 -1.41 22.95 13.08
CA LEU A 263 -1.18 23.33 11.67
C LEU A 263 -0.13 24.45 11.55
N LYS A 264 -0.18 25.43 12.44
CA LYS A 264 0.85 26.50 12.52
C LYS A 264 2.22 25.91 12.85
N ALA A 265 2.30 25.04 13.84
CA ALA A 265 3.55 24.35 14.20
C ALA A 265 4.15 23.54 13.02
N LEU A 266 3.32 22.82 12.25
CA LEU A 266 3.76 22.13 11.04
C LEU A 266 4.30 23.13 10.00
N LYS A 267 3.57 24.19 9.73
CA LYS A 267 3.97 25.20 8.73
C LYS A 267 5.24 25.93 9.08
N GLU A 268 5.41 26.33 10.35
CA GLU A 268 6.62 27.00 10.87
C GLU A 268 7.85 26.11 10.82
N ASN A 269 7.68 24.78 10.78
CA ASN A 269 8.74 23.79 10.65
C ASN A 269 8.92 23.27 9.21
N ASN A 270 8.50 24.02 8.20
CA ASN A 270 8.67 23.74 6.77
C ASN A 270 7.98 22.44 6.26
N VAL A 271 6.90 22.02 6.91
CA VAL A 271 6.06 20.96 6.35
C VAL A 271 5.29 21.54 5.17
N ASP A 272 5.48 20.95 3.99
CA ASP A 272 4.87 21.42 2.75
C ASP A 272 3.61 20.65 2.36
N ARG A 273 3.49 19.38 2.76
CA ARG A 273 2.38 18.50 2.45
C ARG A 273 1.76 17.90 3.72
N ILE A 274 0.44 17.87 3.77
CA ILE A 274 -0.32 17.16 4.82
C ILE A 274 -1.37 16.24 4.21
N SER A 275 -1.80 15.24 4.98
CA SER A 275 -2.89 14.36 4.60
C SER A 275 -4.04 14.51 5.58
N ILE A 276 -5.26 14.84 5.10
CA ILE A 276 -6.49 14.94 5.89
C ILE A 276 -7.48 13.93 5.33
N ASN A 277 -7.74 12.84 6.07
CA ASN A 277 -8.34 11.64 5.51
C ASN A 277 -9.76 11.42 6.03
N PRO A 278 -10.83 11.71 5.23
CA PRO A 278 -12.19 11.42 5.61
C PRO A 278 -12.49 9.91 5.59
N GLN A 279 -11.92 9.18 4.64
CA GLN A 279 -12.18 7.79 4.25
C GLN A 279 -13.53 7.58 3.53
N THR A 280 -14.55 8.29 3.94
CA THR A 280 -15.89 8.42 3.32
C THR A 280 -16.52 9.73 3.78
N LEU A 281 -17.44 10.27 3.00
CA LEU A 281 -18.29 11.42 3.39
C LEU A 281 -19.68 10.95 3.80
N ASN A 282 -19.77 9.86 4.56
CA ASN A 282 -20.99 9.31 5.12
C ASN A 282 -20.82 9.06 6.63
N ASP A 283 -21.55 9.82 7.47
CA ASP A 283 -21.45 9.75 8.93
C ASP A 283 -21.85 8.38 9.49
N ASP A 284 -22.78 7.65 8.85
CA ASP A 284 -23.18 6.32 9.28
C ASP A 284 -22.06 5.32 9.07
N VAL A 285 -21.41 5.37 7.90
CA VAL A 285 -20.25 4.55 7.58
C VAL A 285 -19.07 4.90 8.49
N LEU A 286 -18.81 6.19 8.76
CA LEU A 286 -17.78 6.62 9.71
C LEU A 286 -17.97 6.00 11.09
N ARG A 287 -19.21 5.97 11.60
CA ARG A 287 -19.55 5.32 12.89
C ARG A 287 -19.29 3.82 12.86
N GLU A 288 -19.71 3.15 11.77
CA GLU A 288 -19.52 1.69 11.61
C GLU A 288 -18.03 1.30 11.60
N ILE A 289 -17.19 2.08 10.95
CA ILE A 289 -15.76 1.82 10.91
C ILE A 289 -14.99 2.34 12.13
N GLY A 290 -15.67 2.87 13.15
CA GLY A 290 -15.08 3.32 14.41
C GLY A 290 -14.32 4.64 14.33
N ARG A 291 -14.64 5.50 13.37
CA ARG A 291 -14.16 6.88 13.31
C ARG A 291 -15.08 7.80 14.12
N LYS A 292 -14.47 8.65 14.96
CA LYS A 292 -15.24 9.54 15.85
C LYS A 292 -15.55 10.90 15.24
N HIS A 293 -14.87 11.29 14.15
CA HIS A 293 -15.15 12.56 13.47
C HIS A 293 -16.39 12.47 12.58
N THR A 294 -16.99 13.61 12.30
CA THR A 294 -18.11 13.76 11.37
C THR A 294 -17.59 14.30 10.01
N VAL A 295 -18.44 14.17 9.00
CA VAL A 295 -18.20 14.76 7.67
C VAL A 295 -17.98 16.29 7.77
N GLN A 296 -18.76 16.98 8.59
CA GLN A 296 -18.60 18.43 8.82
C GLN A 296 -17.23 18.76 9.43
N GLN A 297 -16.78 17.99 10.43
CA GLN A 297 -15.44 18.17 11.02
C GLN A 297 -14.31 17.97 10.00
N PHE A 298 -14.50 17.09 9.03
CA PHE A 298 -13.53 16.96 7.93
C PHE A 298 -13.48 18.22 7.07
N PHE A 299 -14.62 18.77 6.66
CA PHE A 299 -14.66 20.02 5.88
C PHE A 299 -14.07 21.19 6.66
N ASP A 300 -14.39 21.30 7.95
CA ASP A 300 -13.86 22.36 8.82
C ASP A 300 -12.32 22.24 8.96
N ALA A 301 -11.80 21.03 9.16
CA ALA A 301 -10.36 20.78 9.23
C ALA A 301 -9.64 21.10 7.91
N PHE A 302 -10.23 20.74 6.78
CA PHE A 302 -9.70 21.07 5.45
C PHE A 302 -9.67 22.58 5.21
N ALA A 303 -10.76 23.28 5.51
CA ALA A 303 -10.84 24.73 5.39
C ALA A 303 -9.83 25.43 6.33
N LEU A 304 -9.67 24.93 7.56
CA LEU A 304 -8.68 25.42 8.52
C LEU A 304 -7.24 25.24 7.97
N ALA A 305 -6.93 24.08 7.38
CA ALA A 305 -5.63 23.84 6.78
C ALA A 305 -5.34 24.82 5.61
N ARG A 306 -6.32 25.07 4.75
CA ARG A 306 -6.21 26.09 3.71
C ARG A 306 -5.95 27.48 4.31
N LYS A 307 -6.68 27.86 5.36
CA LYS A 307 -6.49 29.14 6.07
C LYS A 307 -5.09 29.25 6.71
N CYS A 308 -4.52 28.13 7.15
CA CYS A 308 -3.14 28.08 7.66
C CYS A 308 -2.07 28.04 6.55
N GLY A 309 -2.46 28.13 5.28
CA GLY A 309 -1.54 28.25 4.13
C GLY A 309 -1.05 26.92 3.56
N PHE A 310 -1.72 25.78 3.82
CA PHE A 310 -1.42 24.53 3.14
C PHE A 310 -2.04 24.51 1.74
N THR A 311 -1.20 24.33 0.73
CA THR A 311 -1.54 24.26 -0.69
C THR A 311 -1.25 22.89 -1.30
N ASN A 312 -0.79 21.94 -0.51
CA ASN A 312 -0.57 20.56 -0.90
C ASN A 312 -1.24 19.66 0.15
N ILE A 313 -2.49 19.31 -0.09
CA ILE A 313 -3.30 18.49 0.81
C ILE A 313 -3.70 17.21 0.07
N ASN A 314 -3.40 16.08 0.68
CA ASN A 314 -3.90 14.78 0.25
C ASN A 314 -5.15 14.41 1.03
N THR A 315 -6.09 13.73 0.39
CA THR A 315 -7.29 13.17 1.00
C THR A 315 -7.43 11.69 0.63
N ASP A 316 -7.68 10.82 1.63
CA ASP A 316 -7.88 9.40 1.38
C ASP A 316 -9.35 9.02 1.44
N LEU A 317 -9.79 8.21 0.47
CA LEU A 317 -11.05 7.50 0.46
C LEU A 317 -10.79 5.98 0.49
N ILE A 318 -11.76 5.20 0.97
CA ILE A 318 -11.72 3.73 0.93
C ILE A 318 -12.97 3.22 0.23
N ALA A 319 -12.79 2.55 -0.90
CA ALA A 319 -13.85 1.84 -1.61
C ALA A 319 -14.10 0.48 -0.95
N GLY A 320 -15.38 0.09 -0.84
CA GLY A 320 -15.80 -1.20 -0.31
C GLY A 320 -15.86 -1.27 1.23
N LEU A 321 -15.99 -0.14 1.93
CA LEU A 321 -16.21 -0.12 3.38
C LEU A 321 -17.52 -0.85 3.74
N PRO A 322 -17.60 -1.49 4.93
CA PRO A 322 -18.85 -2.08 5.41
C PRO A 322 -19.98 -1.05 5.42
N THR A 323 -21.17 -1.46 5.02
CA THR A 323 -22.39 -0.64 4.93
C THR A 323 -22.33 0.52 3.93
N ASP A 324 -21.18 0.77 3.29
CA ASP A 324 -21.08 1.79 2.24
C ASP A 324 -21.73 1.29 0.94
N THR A 325 -22.34 2.21 0.20
CA THR A 325 -23.02 1.93 -1.07
C THR A 325 -22.32 2.64 -2.22
N TYR A 326 -22.59 2.20 -3.44
CA TYR A 326 -22.08 2.87 -4.65
C TYR A 326 -22.45 4.36 -4.65
N GLU A 327 -23.72 4.71 -4.36
CA GLU A 327 -24.16 6.11 -4.34
C GLU A 327 -23.49 6.93 -3.22
N SER A 328 -23.30 6.34 -2.04
CA SER A 328 -22.59 6.99 -0.94
C SER A 328 -21.12 7.26 -1.28
N PHE A 329 -20.44 6.27 -1.87
CA PHE A 329 -19.07 6.44 -2.32
C PHE A 329 -18.94 7.48 -3.44
N LYS A 330 -19.86 7.47 -4.40
CA LYS A 330 -19.96 8.48 -5.46
C LYS A 330 -20.07 9.88 -4.88
N ASN A 331 -20.99 10.09 -3.91
CA ASN A 331 -21.13 11.38 -3.22
C ASN A 331 -19.83 11.79 -2.50
N SER A 332 -19.09 10.80 -1.96
CA SER A 332 -17.79 11.05 -1.33
C SER A 332 -16.76 11.54 -2.34
N VAL A 333 -16.66 10.91 -3.50
CA VAL A 333 -15.77 11.33 -4.59
C VAL A 333 -16.12 12.75 -5.06
N ASP A 334 -17.39 13.01 -5.32
CA ASP A 334 -17.88 14.32 -5.79
C ASP A 334 -17.60 15.42 -4.76
N GLY A 335 -17.81 15.13 -3.47
CA GLY A 335 -17.52 16.05 -2.37
C GLY A 335 -16.03 16.38 -2.24
N ILE A 336 -15.13 15.38 -2.39
CA ILE A 336 -13.68 15.61 -2.39
C ILE A 336 -13.23 16.40 -3.61
N LEU A 337 -13.77 16.10 -4.79
CA LEU A 337 -13.47 16.85 -6.02
C LEU A 337 -13.90 18.32 -5.92
N ALA A 338 -15.00 18.62 -5.22
CA ALA A 338 -15.46 19.98 -4.97
C ALA A 338 -14.51 20.78 -4.07
N LEU A 339 -13.70 20.13 -3.22
CA LEU A 339 -12.66 20.78 -2.41
C LEU A 339 -11.41 21.16 -3.20
N ASP A 340 -11.29 20.66 -4.42
CA ASP A 340 -10.14 20.90 -5.30
C ASP A 340 -8.80 20.52 -4.64
N SER A 341 -8.79 19.39 -3.89
CA SER A 341 -7.60 18.83 -3.23
C SER A 341 -6.50 18.57 -4.26
N GLU A 342 -5.23 18.77 -3.91
CA GLU A 342 -4.12 18.54 -4.84
C GLU A 342 -3.88 17.06 -5.08
N CYS A 343 -4.13 16.22 -4.05
CA CYS A 343 -3.95 14.79 -4.14
C CYS A 343 -5.15 14.05 -3.53
N ILE A 344 -5.49 12.95 -4.16
CA ILE A 344 -6.55 12.06 -3.70
C ILE A 344 -6.01 10.64 -3.77
N THR A 345 -6.03 9.91 -2.65
CA THR A 345 -5.69 8.50 -2.65
C THR A 345 -6.96 7.69 -2.45
N VAL A 346 -7.20 6.74 -3.33
CA VAL A 346 -8.32 5.82 -3.18
C VAL A 346 -7.80 4.43 -2.87
N HIS A 347 -8.11 3.98 -1.67
CA HIS A 347 -7.81 2.64 -1.20
C HIS A 347 -8.99 1.71 -1.49
N THR A 348 -8.68 0.46 -1.74
CA THR A 348 -9.65 -0.63 -1.73
C THR A 348 -9.56 -1.36 -0.40
N LEU A 349 -10.71 -1.62 0.23
CA LEU A 349 -10.74 -2.36 1.49
C LEU A 349 -10.00 -3.69 1.37
N SER A 350 -9.07 -3.91 2.29
CA SER A 350 -8.29 -5.15 2.39
C SER A 350 -8.54 -5.82 3.73
N MET A 351 -8.93 -7.10 3.69
CA MET A 351 -9.24 -7.91 4.87
C MET A 351 -7.96 -8.40 5.56
N LYS A 352 -7.35 -7.55 6.37
CA LYS A 352 -6.10 -7.87 7.09
C LYS A 352 -6.39 -8.72 8.33
N ARG A 353 -5.53 -9.71 8.59
CA ARG A 353 -5.67 -10.65 9.74
C ARG A 353 -5.77 -9.93 11.10
N SER A 354 -5.09 -8.79 11.25
CA SER A 354 -5.05 -8.00 12.48
C SER A 354 -6.14 -6.91 12.54
N SER A 355 -7.05 -6.84 11.57
CA SER A 355 -8.17 -5.88 11.59
C SER A 355 -9.35 -6.45 12.38
N THR A 356 -10.06 -5.57 13.08
CA THR A 356 -11.26 -5.94 13.83
C THR A 356 -12.37 -6.49 12.92
N LEU A 357 -12.42 -6.07 11.65
CA LEU A 357 -13.35 -6.64 10.66
C LEU A 357 -13.11 -8.13 10.47
N THR A 358 -11.86 -8.54 10.28
CA THR A 358 -11.50 -9.95 10.11
C THR A 358 -11.73 -10.75 11.41
N GLU A 359 -11.42 -10.18 12.58
CA GLU A 359 -11.69 -10.78 13.88
C GLU A 359 -13.19 -11.05 14.09
N LYS A 360 -14.06 -10.17 13.57
CA LYS A 360 -15.53 -10.32 13.59
C LYS A 360 -16.08 -11.25 12.50
N GLY A 361 -15.21 -11.84 11.67
CA GLY A 361 -15.63 -12.73 10.59
C GLY A 361 -16.28 -12.04 9.39
N VAL A 362 -16.09 -10.73 9.22
CA VAL A 362 -16.57 -10.01 8.04
C VAL A 362 -15.84 -10.55 6.81
N THR A 363 -16.58 -10.87 5.76
CA THR A 363 -16.06 -11.30 4.46
C THR A 363 -16.64 -10.43 3.37
N ILE A 364 -15.91 -10.29 2.27
CA ILE A 364 -16.40 -9.61 1.07
C ILE A 364 -16.86 -10.70 0.12
N ASP A 365 -18.13 -10.68 -0.22
CA ASP A 365 -18.73 -11.56 -1.18
C ASP A 365 -18.57 -11.03 -2.63
N ARG A 366 -19.15 -11.75 -3.58
CA ARG A 366 -19.07 -11.39 -5.00
C ARG A 366 -19.78 -10.07 -5.30
N GLU A 367 -20.92 -9.79 -4.69
CA GLU A 367 -21.69 -8.57 -4.89
C GLU A 367 -20.94 -7.35 -4.34
N GLY A 368 -20.36 -7.47 -3.13
CA GLY A 368 -19.50 -6.44 -2.54
C GLY A 368 -18.24 -6.17 -3.38
N ALA A 369 -17.62 -7.21 -3.95
CA ALA A 369 -16.48 -7.07 -4.85
C ALA A 369 -16.87 -6.33 -6.15
N GLU A 370 -18.01 -6.65 -6.74
CA GLU A 370 -18.52 -5.98 -7.95
C GLU A 370 -18.91 -4.52 -7.67
N THR A 371 -19.53 -4.25 -6.53
CA THR A 371 -19.83 -2.87 -6.09
C THR A 371 -18.56 -2.06 -5.91
N THR A 372 -17.54 -2.65 -5.29
CA THR A 372 -16.25 -1.98 -5.12
C THR A 372 -15.58 -1.70 -6.47
N ARG A 373 -15.69 -2.60 -7.45
CA ARG A 373 -15.20 -2.38 -8.81
C ARG A 373 -15.85 -1.14 -9.44
N LYS A 374 -17.18 -1.04 -9.36
CA LYS A 374 -17.93 0.12 -9.88
C LYS A 374 -17.54 1.43 -9.19
N MET A 375 -17.28 1.39 -7.87
CA MET A 375 -16.79 2.55 -7.12
C MET A 375 -15.44 3.04 -7.67
N LEU A 376 -14.48 2.14 -7.91
CA LEU A 376 -13.19 2.51 -8.47
C LEU A 376 -13.27 3.02 -9.92
N GLU A 377 -14.12 2.42 -10.74
CA GLU A 377 -14.35 2.88 -12.11
C GLU A 377 -14.94 4.30 -12.14
N TYR A 378 -15.93 4.57 -11.29
CA TYR A 378 -16.46 5.93 -11.14
C TYR A 378 -15.38 6.91 -10.73
N ASN A 379 -14.62 6.59 -9.68
CA ASN A 379 -13.54 7.42 -9.19
C ASN A 379 -12.49 7.71 -10.28
N GLN A 380 -12.00 6.70 -10.99
CA GLN A 380 -11.03 6.84 -12.07
C GLN A 380 -11.55 7.78 -13.16
N ASN A 381 -12.80 7.58 -13.59
CA ASN A 381 -13.41 8.38 -14.65
C ASN A 381 -13.55 9.86 -14.24
N GLU A 382 -14.02 10.14 -13.02
CA GLU A 382 -14.21 11.52 -12.55
C GLU A 382 -12.88 12.23 -12.30
N LEU A 383 -11.86 11.52 -11.77
CA LEU A 383 -10.53 12.10 -11.57
C LEU A 383 -9.85 12.45 -12.91
N LEU A 384 -9.91 11.55 -13.90
CA LEU A 384 -9.38 11.81 -15.23
C LEU A 384 -10.07 13.02 -15.91
N LYS A 385 -11.41 13.15 -15.80
CA LYS A 385 -12.15 14.32 -16.29
C LYS A 385 -11.70 15.65 -15.65
N LYS A 386 -11.20 15.58 -14.42
CA LYS A 386 -10.67 16.72 -13.67
C LYS A 386 -9.16 16.90 -13.82
N ASN A 387 -8.53 16.20 -14.76
CA ASN A 387 -7.09 16.24 -15.07
C ASN A 387 -6.18 15.79 -13.91
N TYR A 388 -6.69 14.94 -13.01
CA TYR A 388 -5.81 14.21 -12.09
C TYR A 388 -5.10 13.10 -12.86
N ILE A 389 -3.86 12.84 -12.47
CA ILE A 389 -3.04 11.78 -13.03
C ILE A 389 -2.77 10.71 -11.96
N PRO A 390 -2.79 9.41 -12.29
CA PRO A 390 -2.33 8.37 -11.38
C PRO A 390 -0.80 8.44 -11.32
N TYR A 391 -0.21 8.43 -10.11
CA TYR A 391 1.23 8.58 -9.95
C TYR A 391 1.89 7.49 -9.11
N TYR A 392 1.11 6.65 -8.44
CA TYR A 392 1.54 5.37 -7.87
C TYR A 392 0.35 4.43 -7.74
N LEU A 393 0.63 3.14 -7.84
CA LEU A 393 -0.36 2.09 -7.70
C LEU A 393 0.26 0.88 -7.00
N TYR A 394 -0.49 0.31 -6.06
CA TYR A 394 -0.11 -0.94 -5.44
C TYR A 394 -1.32 -1.80 -5.11
N ARG A 395 -1.07 -3.09 -4.95
CA ARG A 395 -2.07 -4.05 -4.54
C ARG A 395 -1.68 -4.69 -3.20
N GLN A 396 -2.62 -5.33 -2.57
CA GLN A 396 -2.42 -6.08 -1.34
C GLN A 396 -3.17 -7.40 -1.43
N SER A 397 -2.76 -8.38 -0.64
CA SER A 397 -3.51 -9.63 -0.52
C SER A 397 -4.87 -9.38 0.13
N ARG A 398 -5.90 -10.13 -0.29
CA ARG A 398 -7.26 -10.09 0.24
C ARG A 398 -7.95 -8.72 0.10
N MET A 399 -7.68 -8.02 -0.98
CA MET A 399 -8.44 -6.82 -1.35
C MET A 399 -9.79 -7.22 -1.94
N ALA A 400 -10.80 -6.38 -1.75
CA ALA A 400 -12.09 -6.54 -2.40
C ALA A 400 -11.90 -6.66 -3.92
N GLY A 401 -12.41 -7.72 -4.53
CA GLY A 401 -12.33 -7.96 -5.97
C GLY A 401 -10.92 -8.03 -6.56
N ASN A 402 -9.88 -8.28 -5.74
CA ASN A 402 -8.47 -8.25 -6.17
C ASN A 402 -8.05 -6.94 -6.86
N LEU A 403 -8.68 -5.84 -6.47
CA LEU A 403 -8.49 -4.51 -7.03
C LEU A 403 -7.20 -3.84 -6.50
N GLU A 404 -7.03 -2.58 -6.78
CA GLU A 404 -5.83 -1.81 -6.48
C GLU A 404 -6.10 -0.62 -5.55
N ASN A 405 -5.01 -0.05 -5.02
CA ASN A 405 -4.97 1.28 -4.41
C ASN A 405 -4.24 2.21 -5.37
N VAL A 406 -4.76 3.42 -5.58
CA VAL A 406 -4.18 4.39 -6.52
C VAL A 406 -4.06 5.76 -5.86
N GLY A 407 -2.89 6.36 -5.96
CA GLY A 407 -2.67 7.76 -5.67
C GLY A 407 -2.84 8.60 -6.94
N TRP A 408 -3.71 9.57 -6.84
CA TRP A 408 -4.02 10.55 -7.89
C TRP A 408 -3.56 11.93 -7.47
N SER A 409 -3.04 12.71 -8.40
CA SER A 409 -2.65 14.10 -8.11
C SER A 409 -2.93 15.01 -9.29
N LYS A 410 -3.02 16.30 -9.02
CA LYS A 410 -2.76 17.30 -10.04
C LYS A 410 -1.28 17.26 -10.37
N LYS A 411 -0.94 17.54 -11.62
CA LYS A 411 0.46 17.55 -12.09
C LYS A 411 1.34 18.48 -11.24
N GLY A 412 2.46 17.96 -10.74
CA GLY A 412 3.41 18.67 -9.89
C GLY A 412 3.12 18.60 -8.39
N TYR A 413 2.09 17.81 -7.99
CA TYR A 413 1.74 17.55 -6.58
C TYR A 413 1.89 16.08 -6.19
N GLU A 414 2.52 15.27 -7.03
CA GLU A 414 2.78 13.86 -6.77
C GLU A 414 3.63 13.69 -5.50
N SER A 415 3.26 12.75 -4.62
CA SER A 415 4.11 12.43 -3.46
C SER A 415 5.30 11.58 -3.89
N LEU A 416 6.48 12.16 -3.78
CA LEU A 416 7.75 11.48 -4.10
C LEU A 416 7.96 10.30 -3.15
N TYR A 417 7.70 10.50 -1.84
CA TYR A 417 7.83 9.45 -0.84
C TYR A 417 6.99 8.23 -1.17
N ASN A 418 5.73 8.41 -1.58
CA ASN A 418 4.83 7.30 -1.90
C ASN A 418 5.36 6.49 -3.09
N VAL A 419 5.88 7.14 -4.12
CA VAL A 419 6.51 6.46 -5.24
C VAL A 419 7.74 5.68 -4.78
N TYR A 420 8.67 6.31 -4.05
CA TYR A 420 9.92 5.68 -3.62
C TYR A 420 9.70 4.48 -2.71
N VAL A 421 8.70 4.53 -1.82
CA VAL A 421 8.42 3.41 -0.90
C VAL A 421 7.71 2.25 -1.60
N MET A 422 6.82 2.55 -2.58
CA MET A 422 6.06 1.53 -3.31
C MET A 422 6.90 0.83 -4.37
N ASP A 423 7.73 1.57 -5.10
CA ASP A 423 8.65 1.01 -6.08
C ASP A 423 9.91 0.37 -5.46
N GLU A 424 10.24 0.72 -4.20
CA GLU A 424 11.52 0.37 -3.56
C GLU A 424 12.72 0.94 -4.33
N THR A 425 12.62 2.23 -4.71
CA THR A 425 13.62 2.92 -5.52
C THR A 425 14.92 3.12 -4.78
N HIS A 426 14.84 3.62 -3.53
CA HIS A 426 16.01 3.95 -2.71
C HIS A 426 15.85 3.54 -1.24
N THR A 427 16.90 3.74 -0.46
CA THR A 427 16.90 3.49 0.99
C THR A 427 15.84 4.31 1.69
N ILE A 428 15.15 3.70 2.67
CA ILE A 428 14.27 4.38 3.61
C ILE A 428 14.81 4.16 5.01
N LEU A 429 15.19 5.23 5.70
CA LEU A 429 15.56 5.16 7.10
C LEU A 429 14.33 5.40 7.96
N GLY A 430 13.98 4.41 8.78
CA GLY A 430 12.80 4.43 9.62
C GLY A 430 13.14 4.76 11.06
N CYS A 431 12.45 5.74 11.67
CA CYS A 431 12.51 6.08 13.10
C CYS A 431 11.15 5.91 13.74
N GLY A 432 11.11 5.53 15.01
CA GLY A 432 9.90 5.35 15.80
C GLY A 432 9.39 3.93 15.82
N SER A 433 8.41 3.70 16.69
CA SER A 433 7.76 2.40 16.88
C SER A 433 7.07 1.93 15.61
N GLY A 434 7.29 0.66 15.25
CA GLY A 434 6.73 0.05 14.04
C GLY A 434 7.39 0.49 12.73
N ALA A 435 8.34 1.41 12.77
CA ALA A 435 9.08 1.81 11.58
C ALA A 435 9.98 0.69 11.08
N VAL A 436 10.18 0.65 9.76
CA VAL A 436 11.06 -0.30 9.09
C VAL A 436 12.07 0.46 8.26
N THR A 437 13.36 0.32 8.60
CA THR A 437 14.43 0.76 7.71
C THR A 437 14.55 -0.25 6.57
N LYS A 438 14.52 0.25 5.33
CA LYS A 438 14.75 -0.52 4.11
C LYS A 438 16.05 -0.03 3.47
N LEU A 439 17.07 -0.85 3.49
CA LEU A 439 18.37 -0.55 2.90
C LEU A 439 18.40 -1.11 1.48
N LYS A 440 18.58 -0.24 0.50
CA LYS A 440 18.55 -0.58 -0.93
C LYS A 440 19.94 -0.53 -1.54
N ARG A 441 20.29 -1.57 -2.31
CA ARG A 441 21.45 -1.62 -3.21
C ARG A 441 20.94 -1.92 -4.61
N ASN A 442 21.43 -1.20 -5.61
CA ASN A 442 20.93 -1.33 -6.97
C ASN A 442 21.74 -2.33 -7.83
N ASN A 443 22.95 -2.69 -7.40
CA ASN A 443 23.76 -3.67 -8.14
C ASN A 443 24.56 -4.55 -7.15
N PRO A 444 24.22 -5.83 -6.97
CA PRO A 444 22.98 -6.44 -7.44
C PRO A 444 21.74 -5.84 -6.74
N ASP A 445 20.56 -6.00 -7.34
CA ASP A 445 19.31 -5.52 -6.72
C ASP A 445 19.04 -6.29 -5.41
N TYR A 446 19.17 -5.60 -4.29
CA TYR A 446 19.07 -6.20 -2.96
C TYR A 446 18.41 -5.24 -1.97
N LEU A 447 17.51 -5.78 -1.16
CA LEU A 447 16.81 -5.03 -0.13
C LEU A 447 16.91 -5.73 1.22
N GLU A 448 17.51 -5.05 2.19
CA GLU A 448 17.55 -5.48 3.58
C GLU A 448 16.56 -4.69 4.44
N ARG A 449 15.97 -5.34 5.46
CA ARG A 449 15.01 -4.71 6.38
C ARG A 449 15.47 -4.79 7.81
N ILE A 450 15.49 -3.65 8.49
CA ILE A 450 15.74 -3.55 9.94
C ILE A 450 14.45 -3.06 10.58
N PHE A 451 13.92 -3.83 11.53
CA PHE A 451 12.64 -3.57 12.18
C PHE A 451 12.85 -2.90 13.54
N ASN A 452 12.14 -1.81 13.79
CA ASN A 452 11.95 -1.27 15.12
C ASN A 452 10.90 -2.09 15.89
N PHE A 453 10.84 -1.94 17.22
CA PHE A 453 9.79 -2.55 18.02
C PHE A 453 8.42 -2.02 17.59
N LYS A 454 7.42 -2.90 17.56
CA LYS A 454 6.10 -2.56 17.05
C LYS A 454 5.27 -1.74 18.02
N TYR A 455 5.41 -1.99 19.32
CA TYR A 455 4.59 -1.35 20.35
C TYR A 455 5.38 -0.21 21.01
N PRO A 456 4.73 0.93 21.34
CA PRO A 456 5.42 2.07 21.95
C PRO A 456 6.02 1.77 23.31
N TYR A 457 5.43 0.89 24.11
CA TYR A 457 6.00 0.47 25.39
C TYR A 457 7.29 -0.35 25.20
N GLU A 458 7.32 -1.28 24.23
CA GLU A 458 8.52 -2.05 23.92
C GLU A 458 9.63 -1.14 23.36
N TYR A 459 9.25 -0.17 22.54
CA TYR A 459 10.17 0.82 21.98
C TYR A 459 10.85 1.63 23.09
N ILE A 460 10.09 2.07 24.11
CA ILE A 460 10.60 2.82 25.25
C ILE A 460 11.48 1.93 26.13
N ASP A 461 10.97 0.78 26.56
CA ASP A 461 11.64 -0.12 27.52
C ASP A 461 12.92 -0.75 26.96
N ARG A 462 13.00 -0.93 25.64
CA ARG A 462 14.11 -1.59 24.94
C ARG A 462 14.84 -0.65 23.96
N PHE A 463 14.84 0.64 24.24
CA PHE A 463 15.41 1.65 23.36
C PHE A 463 16.87 1.40 23.02
N GLU A 464 17.70 1.02 23.99
CA GLU A 464 19.12 0.67 23.82
C GLU A 464 19.33 -0.47 22.79
N GLU A 465 18.48 -1.48 22.83
CA GLU A 465 18.56 -2.58 21.86
C GLU A 465 18.17 -2.12 20.46
N MET A 466 17.16 -1.27 20.35
CA MET A 466 16.72 -0.71 19.08
C MET A 466 17.84 0.16 18.46
N ILE A 467 18.51 0.98 19.27
CA ILE A 467 19.66 1.78 18.83
C ILE A 467 20.80 0.89 18.30
N LYS A 468 21.09 -0.24 18.96
CA LYS A 468 22.11 -1.18 18.48
C LYS A 468 21.79 -1.76 17.08
N ARG A 469 20.50 -1.96 16.76
CA ARG A 469 20.09 -2.42 15.44
C ARG A 469 20.43 -1.43 14.32
N LYS A 470 20.48 -0.10 14.63
CA LYS A 470 20.85 0.94 13.66
C LYS A 470 22.28 0.81 13.15
N ASN A 471 23.17 0.14 13.88
CA ASN A 471 24.54 -0.12 13.43
C ASN A 471 24.60 -0.94 12.14
N ALA A 472 23.56 -1.75 11.86
CA ALA A 472 23.44 -2.48 10.61
C ALA A 472 23.33 -1.57 9.37
N ILE A 473 22.89 -0.29 9.53
CA ILE A 473 22.86 0.68 8.44
C ILE A 473 24.29 0.94 7.94
N SER A 474 25.21 1.25 8.86
CA SER A 474 26.62 1.47 8.50
C SER A 474 27.25 0.21 7.90
N ALA A 475 27.00 -0.96 8.49
CA ALA A 475 27.53 -2.23 8.01
C ALA A 475 27.09 -2.53 6.56
N PHE A 476 25.85 -2.20 6.19
CA PHE A 476 25.33 -2.40 4.84
C PHE A 476 26.07 -1.59 3.77
N TYR A 477 26.45 -0.35 4.09
CA TYR A 477 27.11 0.54 3.12
C TYR A 477 28.64 0.40 3.11
N THR A 478 29.25 -0.30 4.09
CA THR A 478 30.68 -0.56 4.16
C THR A 478 31.09 -1.91 3.57
N GLN A 479 30.14 -2.75 3.23
CA GLN A 479 30.32 -4.01 2.47
C GLN A 479 30.33 -3.72 0.96
#